data_01e7a4b2de12a6c424fb4ebcbe4e70a6
#
_entry.id   01e7a4b2de12a6c424fb4ebcbe4e70a6
#
_cell.length_a   1.000
_cell.length_b   1.000
_cell.length_c   1.000
_cell.angle_alpha   90.00
_cell.angle_beta   90.00
_cell.angle_gamma   90.00
#
_symmetry.space_group_name_H-M   'P 1'
#
loop_
_entity.id
_entity.type
_entity.pdbx_description
1 polymer ?
#
loop_
_entity_poly.entity_id
_entity_poly.type
_entity_poly.pdbx_seq_one_letter_code
_entity_poly.pdbx_strand_id
1 'polypeptide(L)'
;RYNPSVSRDGLAWIIDLKDQPLQAQTPLPVNAQPESPVGARVFIPVPEPGRPIPVTDINVGDNFVVVPVIPLGQGVGLDHQFPQFKIQLAAQGVIINPVIDDLRVRSLRQGIEISASGVQLAISNVSDDAAAHAQLAASRPMVVALQELSRYYAPTNQIRVVRREMESAVSSAPEKRKTAPRLELAKFFLANAYAPETLGVVQVAISEIP
;
A
#
# COMPACT_ATOMS: atom_id res chain seq x y z
N ARG A 1 14.09 12.01 -9.69
CA ARG A 1 13.28 12.87 -8.81
C ARG A 1 14.04 13.08 -7.51
N TYR A 2 14.37 14.31 -7.18
CA TYR A 2 15.10 14.61 -5.95
C TYR A 2 14.15 14.54 -4.75
N ASN A 3 14.55 13.78 -3.72
CA ASN A 3 13.84 13.69 -2.46
C ASN A 3 14.69 14.30 -1.33
N PRO A 4 14.04 14.95 -0.35
CA PRO A 4 14.76 15.58 0.76
C PRO A 4 15.33 14.52 1.70
N SER A 5 16.56 14.73 2.12
CA SER A 5 17.21 14.04 3.24
C SER A 5 17.51 15.10 4.30
N VAL A 6 17.07 14.86 5.52
CA VAL A 6 17.23 15.83 6.61
C VAL A 6 18.28 15.32 7.60
N SER A 7 19.23 16.17 7.94
CA SER A 7 20.22 15.91 8.97
C SER A 7 20.34 17.14 9.89
N ARG A 8 20.97 16.95 11.04
CA ARG A 8 21.17 18.02 12.02
C ARG A 8 22.65 18.13 12.39
N ASP A 9 23.16 19.34 12.34
CA ASP A 9 24.48 19.67 12.83
C ASP A 9 24.38 20.78 13.90
N GLY A 10 24.51 20.41 15.17
CA GLY A 10 24.29 21.29 16.31
C GLY A 10 22.86 21.87 16.30
N LEU A 11 22.73 23.17 16.11
CA LEU A 11 21.45 23.89 16.01
C LEU A 11 20.95 24.07 14.57
N ALA A 12 21.77 23.73 13.58
CA ALA A 12 21.42 23.87 12.16
C ALA A 12 20.72 22.61 11.64
N TRP A 13 19.65 22.83 10.87
CA TRP A 13 19.02 21.78 10.05
C TRP A 13 19.58 21.84 8.64
N ILE A 14 20.09 20.71 8.16
CA ILE A 14 20.62 20.56 6.81
C ILE A 14 19.61 19.76 6.01
N ILE A 15 19.12 20.32 4.92
CA ILE A 15 18.19 19.64 4.00
C ILE A 15 18.94 19.43 2.68
N ASP A 16 19.30 18.20 2.40
CA ASP A 16 19.92 17.78 1.15
C ASP A 16 18.86 17.23 0.19
N LEU A 17 18.88 17.66 -1.05
CA LEU A 17 18.05 17.10 -2.12
C LEU A 17 18.87 16.04 -2.87
N LYS A 18 18.53 14.76 -2.68
CA LYS A 18 19.24 13.63 -3.27
C LYS A 18 18.35 12.84 -4.23
N ASP A 19 18.95 12.29 -5.28
CA ASP A 19 18.27 11.36 -6.18
C ASP A 19 18.23 9.96 -5.53
N GLN A 20 17.36 9.81 -4.55
CA GLN A 20 17.14 8.59 -3.78
C GLN A 20 15.63 8.41 -3.55
N PRO A 21 15.14 7.18 -3.35
CA PRO A 21 13.75 6.96 -2.97
C PRO A 21 13.44 7.62 -1.61
N LEU A 22 12.20 8.13 -1.47
CA LEU A 22 11.72 8.63 -0.20
C LEU A 22 11.52 7.43 0.73
N GLN A 23 12.42 7.26 1.70
CA GLN A 23 12.40 6.13 2.61
C GLN A 23 12.74 6.55 4.03
N ALA A 24 11.99 6.04 5.00
CA ALA A 24 12.37 6.14 6.39
C ALA A 24 13.59 5.23 6.67
N GLN A 25 14.59 5.72 7.39
CA GLN A 25 15.74 4.90 7.81
C GLN A 25 15.30 3.85 8.83
N THR A 26 14.37 4.23 9.71
CA THR A 26 13.73 3.35 10.68
C THR A 26 12.22 3.42 10.48
N PRO A 27 11.61 2.46 9.79
CA PRO A 27 10.17 2.45 9.58
C PRO A 27 9.40 2.29 10.90
N LEU A 28 8.41 3.14 11.10
CA LEU A 28 7.50 3.07 12.23
C LEU A 28 6.42 2.02 11.93
N PRO A 29 6.19 1.04 12.83
CA PRO A 29 5.13 0.07 12.65
C PRO A 29 3.76 0.72 12.87
N VAL A 30 2.79 0.40 12.02
CA VAL A 30 1.41 0.87 12.09
C VAL A 30 0.53 -0.27 12.59
N ASN A 31 0.12 -0.21 13.85
CA ASN A 31 -0.61 -1.29 14.52
C ASN A 31 -2.11 -0.98 14.59
N ALA A 32 -2.90 -1.75 13.86
CA ALA A 32 -4.36 -1.73 14.00
C ALA A 32 -4.78 -2.47 15.29
N GLN A 33 -5.60 -1.83 16.13
CA GLN A 33 -6.10 -2.36 17.39
C GLN A 33 -7.64 -2.25 17.43
N PRO A 34 -8.37 -3.14 16.72
CA PRO A 34 -9.84 -3.09 16.66
C PRO A 34 -10.50 -3.40 17.98
N GLU A 35 -9.90 -4.24 18.81
CA GLU A 35 -10.42 -4.69 20.11
C GLU A 35 -9.80 -3.96 21.31
N SER A 36 -9.32 -2.72 21.11
CA SER A 36 -8.77 -1.95 22.20
C SER A 36 -9.87 -1.60 23.23
N PRO A 37 -9.58 -1.67 24.56
CA PRO A 37 -10.53 -1.32 25.61
C PRO A 37 -11.06 0.13 25.53
N VAL A 38 -10.32 1.01 24.86
CA VAL A 38 -10.69 2.43 24.66
C VAL A 38 -11.37 2.70 23.32
N GLY A 39 -11.77 1.63 22.61
CA GLY A 39 -12.34 1.69 21.28
C GLY A 39 -11.32 1.36 20.18
N ALA A 40 -11.84 1.02 18.99
CA ALA A 40 -11.00 0.72 17.84
C ALA A 40 -10.07 1.89 17.50
N ARG A 41 -8.78 1.60 17.36
CA ARG A 41 -7.74 2.61 17.09
C ARG A 41 -6.59 2.05 16.28
N VAL A 42 -5.87 2.94 15.61
CA VAL A 42 -4.53 2.64 15.07
C VAL A 42 -3.50 3.26 15.99
N PHE A 43 -2.48 2.49 16.36
CA PHE A 43 -1.41 2.92 17.23
C PHE A 43 -0.05 2.79 16.53
N ILE A 44 0.72 3.87 16.54
CA ILE A 44 2.07 3.94 15.98
C ILE A 44 3.04 4.15 17.14
N PRO A 45 3.77 3.11 17.58
CA PRO A 45 4.72 3.23 18.67
C PRO A 45 5.91 4.09 18.24
N VAL A 46 6.11 5.19 18.93
CA VAL A 46 7.25 6.07 18.78
C VAL A 46 7.45 6.84 20.09
N PRO A 47 8.68 6.95 20.57
CA PRO A 47 8.95 7.70 21.81
C PRO A 47 8.79 9.20 21.54
N GLU A 48 8.07 9.87 22.42
CA GLU A 48 7.92 11.33 22.49
C GLU A 48 7.54 11.97 21.13
N PRO A 49 6.41 11.58 20.49
CA PRO A 49 5.96 12.23 19.27
C PRO A 49 5.62 13.68 19.54
N GLY A 50 5.88 14.54 18.55
CA GLY A 50 5.48 15.94 18.59
C GLY A 50 3.96 16.10 18.57
N ARG A 51 3.47 17.32 18.77
CA ARG A 51 2.04 17.64 18.71
C ARG A 51 1.52 17.46 17.27
N PRO A 52 0.32 16.88 17.07
CA PRO A 52 -0.32 16.85 15.77
C PRO A 52 -0.57 18.26 15.24
N ILE A 53 -0.19 18.52 14.03
CA ILE A 53 -0.30 19.82 13.35
C ILE A 53 -1.24 19.63 12.14
N PRO A 54 -2.44 20.24 12.14
CA PRO A 54 -3.27 20.26 10.95
C PRO A 54 -2.63 21.17 9.89
N VAL A 55 -2.60 20.69 8.68
CA VAL A 55 -2.05 21.40 7.51
C VAL A 55 -3.04 21.31 6.36
N THR A 56 -3.26 22.42 5.69
CA THR A 56 -4.09 22.45 4.46
C THR A 56 -3.19 22.73 3.26
N ASP A 57 -3.28 21.90 2.24
CA ASP A 57 -2.64 22.18 0.95
C ASP A 57 -3.45 23.26 0.22
N ILE A 58 -2.88 24.46 0.11
CA ILE A 58 -3.54 25.64 -0.47
C ILE A 58 -3.82 25.45 -1.97
N ASN A 59 -3.05 24.61 -2.65
CA ASN A 59 -3.20 24.43 -4.10
C ASN A 59 -4.32 23.44 -4.46
N VAL A 60 -4.58 22.46 -3.59
CA VAL A 60 -5.55 21.38 -3.84
C VAL A 60 -6.74 21.47 -2.88
N GLY A 61 -6.56 22.09 -1.72
CA GLY A 61 -7.58 22.19 -0.67
C GLY A 61 -7.65 20.97 0.25
N ASP A 62 -6.74 20.01 0.10
CA ASP A 62 -6.68 18.82 0.94
C ASP A 62 -6.18 19.15 2.35
N ASN A 63 -6.82 18.53 3.34
CA ASN A 63 -6.41 18.64 4.73
C ASN A 63 -5.66 17.37 5.15
N PHE A 64 -4.56 17.56 5.88
CA PHE A 64 -3.82 16.46 6.48
C PHE A 64 -3.28 16.85 7.85
N VAL A 65 -2.95 15.86 8.67
CA VAL A 65 -2.37 16.04 9.99
C VAL A 65 -0.94 15.50 9.95
N VAL A 66 0.01 16.37 10.30
CA VAL A 66 1.43 16.01 10.41
C VAL A 66 1.77 15.82 11.88
N VAL A 67 2.34 14.67 12.24
CA VAL A 67 2.90 14.42 13.56
C VAL A 67 4.43 14.34 13.44
N PRO A 68 5.14 15.37 13.93
CA PRO A 68 6.60 15.37 13.96
C PRO A 68 7.12 14.27 14.89
N VAL A 69 8.23 13.65 14.49
CA VAL A 69 8.96 12.67 15.31
C VAL A 69 10.38 13.18 15.49
N ILE A 70 10.84 13.30 16.74
CA ILE A 70 12.12 13.93 17.06
C ILE A 70 13.32 13.10 16.61
N PRO A 71 13.39 11.77 16.81
CA PRO A 71 14.48 10.98 16.27
C PRO A 71 14.50 11.05 14.74
N LEU A 72 15.66 11.47 14.18
CA LEU A 72 15.82 11.59 12.74
C LEU A 72 15.71 10.25 12.03
N GLY A 73 15.15 10.27 10.83
CA GLY A 73 14.99 9.09 9.98
C GLY A 73 13.87 8.15 10.39
N GLN A 74 13.08 8.48 11.41
CA GLN A 74 11.90 7.71 11.78
C GLN A 74 10.66 8.23 11.04
N GLY A 75 10.02 7.36 10.27
CA GLY A 75 8.85 7.69 9.47
C GLY A 75 8.07 6.46 9.07
N VAL A 76 6.99 6.62 8.33
CA VAL A 76 6.16 5.51 7.86
C VAL A 76 6.73 4.96 6.56
N GLY A 77 7.12 3.69 6.55
CA GLY A 77 7.82 3.06 5.43
C GLY A 77 6.95 2.74 4.22
N LEU A 78 5.63 2.65 4.38
CA LEU A 78 4.65 2.30 3.34
C LEU A 78 3.37 3.11 3.53
N ASP A 79 2.63 3.30 2.44
CA ASP A 79 1.27 3.84 2.51
C ASP A 79 0.31 2.84 3.16
N HIS A 80 -0.46 3.30 4.15
CA HIS A 80 -1.53 2.53 4.75
C HIS A 80 -2.87 3.17 4.45
N GLN A 81 -3.79 2.39 3.90
CA GLN A 81 -5.11 2.87 3.57
C GLN A 81 -6.17 2.21 4.45
N PHE A 82 -6.88 3.04 5.21
CA PHE A 82 -8.05 2.67 6.00
C PHE A 82 -9.30 3.32 5.41
N PRO A 83 -10.51 2.82 5.66
CA PRO A 83 -11.73 3.40 5.12
C PRO A 83 -11.94 4.88 5.48
N GLN A 84 -11.48 5.30 6.67
CA GLN A 84 -11.73 6.62 7.23
C GLN A 84 -10.52 7.57 7.19
N PHE A 85 -9.34 7.06 6.85
CA PHE A 85 -8.11 7.86 6.72
C PHE A 85 -7.03 7.10 5.97
N LYS A 86 -6.00 7.84 5.56
CA LYS A 86 -4.77 7.26 4.98
C LYS A 86 -3.58 7.72 5.78
N ILE A 87 -2.58 6.86 5.92
CA ILE A 87 -1.26 7.23 6.42
C ILE A 87 -0.31 7.17 5.25
N GLN A 88 0.34 8.28 4.94
CA GLN A 88 1.25 8.36 3.79
C GLN A 88 2.65 7.90 4.16
N LEU A 89 3.34 7.34 3.17
CA LEU A 89 4.79 7.14 3.20
C LEU A 89 5.48 8.46 3.57
N ALA A 90 6.32 8.43 4.59
CA ALA A 90 7.09 9.60 5.02
C ALA A 90 8.48 9.18 5.47
N ALA A 91 9.51 9.89 5.02
CA ALA A 91 10.89 9.66 5.48
C ALA A 91 11.09 10.10 6.93
N GLN A 92 10.27 11.05 7.42
CA GLN A 92 10.34 11.61 8.74
C GLN A 92 8.94 11.95 9.26
N GLY A 93 8.60 11.46 10.45
CA GLY A 93 7.30 11.71 11.07
C GLY A 93 6.16 10.89 10.47
N VAL A 94 4.92 11.30 10.75
CA VAL A 94 3.70 10.64 10.29
C VAL A 94 2.79 11.67 9.63
N ILE A 95 2.30 11.34 8.43
CA ILE A 95 1.35 12.16 7.67
C ILE A 95 0.04 11.38 7.57
N ILE A 96 -1.04 11.97 8.04
CA ILE A 96 -2.36 11.37 8.10
C ILE A 96 -3.33 12.22 7.28
N ASN A 97 -3.99 11.62 6.28
CA ASN A 97 -5.05 12.25 5.50
C ASN A 97 -6.40 11.76 6.03
N PRO A 98 -7.16 12.57 6.76
CA PRO A 98 -8.49 12.22 7.20
C PRO A 98 -9.46 12.18 6.00
N VAL A 99 -10.36 11.19 5.99
CA VAL A 99 -11.49 11.09 5.06
C VAL A 99 -12.78 11.49 5.77
N ILE A 100 -12.79 11.42 7.11
CA ILE A 100 -13.91 11.81 7.97
C ILE A 100 -13.50 12.97 8.87
N ASP A 101 -14.46 13.83 9.22
CA ASP A 101 -14.22 15.00 10.07
C ASP A 101 -13.98 14.63 11.55
N ASP A 102 -14.52 13.50 12.00
CA ASP A 102 -14.45 13.04 13.39
C ASP A 102 -13.15 12.30 13.74
N LEU A 103 -12.15 12.29 12.85
CA LEU A 103 -10.88 11.65 13.12
C LEU A 103 -10.11 12.42 14.20
N ARG A 104 -9.60 11.69 15.19
CA ARG A 104 -8.76 12.22 16.27
C ARG A 104 -7.36 11.65 16.22
N VAL A 105 -6.38 12.52 16.15
CA VAL A 105 -4.97 12.18 16.25
C VAL A 105 -4.42 12.73 17.54
N ARG A 106 -3.84 11.86 18.37
CA ARG A 106 -3.27 12.22 19.67
C ARG A 106 -1.84 11.72 19.79
N SER A 107 -0.97 12.58 20.31
CA SER A 107 0.37 12.18 20.72
C SER A 107 0.36 11.77 22.19
N LEU A 108 0.76 10.53 22.43
CA LEU A 108 0.96 9.95 23.77
C LEU A 108 2.46 9.78 24.00
N ARG A 109 2.90 9.59 25.25
CA ARG A 109 4.33 9.37 25.56
C ARG A 109 4.95 8.19 24.80
N GLN A 110 4.14 7.17 24.49
CA GLN A 110 4.59 5.91 23.89
C GLN A 110 4.29 5.80 22.40
N GLY A 111 3.63 6.80 21.80
CA GLY A 111 3.25 6.74 20.41
C GLY A 111 2.15 7.69 19.99
N ILE A 112 1.69 7.50 18.78
CA ILE A 112 0.62 8.25 18.16
C ILE A 112 -0.62 7.37 18.13
N GLU A 113 -1.72 7.88 18.66
CA GLU A 113 -3.03 7.24 18.62
C GLU A 113 -3.91 7.92 17.56
N ILE A 114 -4.50 7.13 16.69
CA ILE A 114 -5.50 7.56 15.72
C ILE A 114 -6.81 6.85 16.06
N SER A 115 -7.84 7.61 16.38
CA SER A 115 -9.17 7.14 16.76
C SER A 115 -10.25 8.00 16.13
N ALA A 116 -11.52 7.64 16.26
CA ALA A 116 -12.63 8.47 15.82
C ALA A 116 -13.56 8.80 16.99
N SER A 117 -14.22 9.97 16.92
CA SER A 117 -15.21 10.40 17.89
C SER A 117 -16.60 10.04 17.37
N GLY A 118 -17.36 9.29 18.16
CA GLY A 118 -18.77 9.01 17.83
C GLY A 118 -18.99 7.91 16.79
N VAL A 119 -17.97 7.51 16.01
CA VAL A 119 -18.01 6.41 15.05
C VAL A 119 -16.85 5.48 15.34
N GLN A 120 -17.10 4.18 15.35
CA GLN A 120 -16.02 3.20 15.49
C GLN A 120 -15.17 3.18 14.21
N LEU A 121 -13.84 3.18 14.37
CA LEU A 121 -12.95 3.00 13.22
C LEU A 121 -13.19 1.62 12.58
N ALA A 122 -13.42 1.62 11.27
CA ALA A 122 -13.51 0.42 10.47
C ALA A 122 -12.10 -0.12 10.17
N ILE A 123 -11.49 -0.73 11.18
CA ILE A 123 -10.19 -1.39 11.10
C ILE A 123 -10.39 -2.88 11.41
N SER A 124 -9.77 -3.74 10.64
CA SER A 124 -9.69 -5.18 10.91
C SER A 124 -8.28 -5.54 11.32
N ASN A 125 -8.16 -6.57 12.14
CA ASN A 125 -6.86 -7.24 12.27
C ASN A 125 -6.50 -7.78 10.89
N VAL A 126 -5.42 -7.25 10.31
CA VAL A 126 -4.77 -7.94 9.21
C VAL A 126 -4.26 -9.23 9.84
N SER A 127 -4.79 -10.38 9.46
CA SER A 127 -4.27 -11.66 9.92
C SER A 127 -2.77 -11.69 9.61
N ASP A 128 -1.98 -12.30 10.50
CA ASP A 128 -0.53 -12.43 10.30
C ASP A 128 -0.21 -13.03 8.92
N ASP A 129 -1.10 -13.87 8.40
CA ASP A 129 -1.02 -14.43 7.05
C ASP A 129 -1.17 -13.36 5.95
N ALA A 130 -2.07 -12.40 6.09
CA ALA A 130 -2.21 -11.31 5.12
C ALA A 130 -1.04 -10.33 5.18
N ALA A 131 -0.48 -10.09 6.38
CA ALA A 131 0.75 -9.31 6.53
C ALA A 131 1.96 -10.05 5.93
N ALA A 132 2.06 -11.36 6.13
CA ALA A 132 3.09 -12.19 5.51
C ALA A 132 2.94 -12.25 3.98
N HIS A 133 1.71 -12.36 3.47
CA HIS A 133 1.44 -12.28 2.03
C HIS A 133 1.75 -10.90 1.45
N ALA A 134 1.44 -9.80 2.16
CA ALA A 134 1.77 -8.45 1.73
C ALA A 134 3.30 -8.22 1.73
N GLN A 135 4.02 -8.74 2.71
CA GLN A 135 5.49 -8.69 2.75
C GLN A 135 6.13 -9.53 1.64
N LEU A 136 5.59 -10.72 1.36
CA LEU A 136 6.03 -11.57 0.24
C LEU A 136 5.74 -10.92 -1.11
N ALA A 137 4.62 -10.22 -1.26
CA ALA A 137 4.29 -9.46 -2.45
C ALA A 137 5.19 -8.22 -2.62
N ALA A 138 5.51 -7.52 -1.53
CA ALA A 138 6.42 -6.37 -1.52
C ALA A 138 7.89 -6.76 -1.73
N SER A 139 8.29 -7.97 -1.33
CA SER A 139 9.65 -8.49 -1.49
C SER A 139 9.92 -9.12 -2.86
N ARG A 140 8.89 -9.37 -3.68
CA ARG A 140 9.09 -9.71 -5.09
C ARG A 140 9.40 -8.43 -5.86
N PRO A 141 10.61 -8.25 -6.39
CA PRO A 141 10.91 -7.06 -7.16
C PRO A 141 9.94 -7.01 -8.35
N MET A 142 9.18 -5.92 -8.44
CA MET A 142 8.22 -5.64 -9.53
C MET A 142 8.85 -5.85 -10.92
N VAL A 143 10.16 -5.70 -11.00
CA VAL A 143 10.97 -5.96 -12.20
C VAL A 143 10.90 -7.41 -12.66
N VAL A 144 10.90 -8.40 -11.75
CA VAL A 144 10.81 -9.83 -12.12
C VAL A 144 9.41 -10.15 -12.65
N ALA A 145 8.37 -9.60 -12.02
CA ALA A 145 7.00 -9.79 -12.49
C ALA A 145 6.78 -9.16 -13.88
N LEU A 146 7.35 -7.99 -14.14
CA LEU A 146 7.29 -7.32 -15.44
C LEU A 146 8.09 -8.10 -16.51
N GLN A 147 9.25 -8.67 -16.17
CA GLN A 147 10.01 -9.52 -17.08
C GLN A 147 9.27 -10.81 -17.42
N GLU A 148 8.60 -11.43 -16.48
CA GLU A 148 7.76 -12.61 -16.73
C GLU A 148 6.57 -12.26 -17.62
N LEU A 149 5.91 -11.13 -17.42
CA LEU A 149 4.79 -10.68 -18.24
C LEU A 149 5.20 -10.31 -19.66
N SER A 150 6.42 -9.85 -19.89
CA SER A 150 6.89 -9.52 -21.24
C SER A 150 6.84 -10.71 -22.22
N ARG A 151 6.88 -11.94 -21.72
CA ARG A 151 6.77 -13.18 -22.53
C ARG A 151 5.37 -13.35 -23.13
N TYR A 152 4.36 -12.73 -22.54
CA TYR A 152 2.97 -12.81 -22.97
C TYR A 152 2.54 -11.62 -23.84
N TYR A 153 3.43 -10.66 -24.05
CA TYR A 153 3.14 -9.54 -24.95
C TYR A 153 3.07 -10.02 -26.41
N ALA A 154 2.01 -9.67 -27.08
CA ALA A 154 1.82 -9.97 -28.50
C ALA A 154 1.73 -8.67 -29.32
N PRO A 155 2.40 -8.58 -30.48
CA PRO A 155 2.22 -7.46 -31.40
C PRO A 155 0.75 -7.30 -31.80
N THR A 156 0.31 -6.09 -32.05
CA THR A 156 -1.10 -5.75 -32.35
C THR A 156 -1.71 -6.60 -33.48
N ASN A 157 -0.93 -6.96 -34.48
CA ASN A 157 -1.35 -7.81 -35.61
C ASN A 157 -1.51 -9.30 -35.23
N GLN A 158 -0.94 -9.74 -34.12
CA GLN A 158 -0.97 -11.15 -33.68
C GLN A 158 -1.87 -11.36 -32.46
N ILE A 159 -2.27 -10.31 -31.75
CA ILE A 159 -3.06 -10.40 -30.53
C ILE A 159 -4.29 -11.31 -30.70
N ARG A 160 -5.02 -11.18 -31.83
CA ARG A 160 -6.24 -11.97 -32.07
C ARG A 160 -5.96 -13.46 -32.26
N VAL A 161 -4.83 -13.79 -32.85
CA VAL A 161 -4.43 -15.18 -33.10
C VAL A 161 -4.01 -15.83 -31.82
N VAL A 162 -3.10 -15.20 -31.07
CA VAL A 162 -2.60 -15.70 -29.77
C VAL A 162 -3.74 -15.82 -28.75
N ARG A 163 -4.63 -14.83 -28.70
CA ARG A 163 -5.83 -14.88 -27.84
C ARG A 163 -6.67 -16.12 -28.14
N ARG A 164 -6.97 -16.38 -29.42
CA ARG A 164 -7.79 -17.53 -29.81
C ARG A 164 -7.12 -18.86 -29.47
N GLU A 165 -5.82 -18.96 -29.62
CA GLU A 165 -5.05 -20.14 -29.24
C GLU A 165 -5.13 -20.40 -27.73
N MET A 166 -4.96 -19.36 -26.91
CA MET A 166 -5.06 -19.48 -25.44
C MET A 166 -6.48 -19.78 -24.98
N GLU A 167 -7.50 -19.16 -25.56
CA GLU A 167 -8.92 -19.48 -25.29
C GLU A 167 -9.25 -20.92 -25.67
N SER A 168 -8.71 -21.40 -26.80
CA SER A 168 -8.84 -22.80 -27.21
C SER A 168 -8.15 -23.76 -26.24
N ALA A 169 -6.97 -23.40 -25.72
CA ALA A 169 -6.27 -24.20 -24.72
C ALA A 169 -7.07 -24.31 -23.41
N VAL A 170 -7.75 -23.25 -22.98
CA VAL A 170 -8.64 -23.28 -21.81
C VAL A 170 -9.86 -24.17 -22.08
N SER A 171 -10.49 -24.05 -23.26
CA SER A 171 -11.70 -24.82 -23.59
C SER A 171 -11.43 -26.32 -23.78
N SER A 172 -10.28 -26.69 -24.31
CA SER A 172 -9.89 -28.09 -24.54
C SER A 172 -9.31 -28.79 -23.29
N ALA A 173 -8.96 -28.02 -22.23
CA ALA A 173 -8.43 -28.60 -21.01
C ALA A 173 -9.51 -29.37 -20.22
N PRO A 174 -9.18 -30.50 -19.59
CA PRO A 174 -10.09 -31.21 -18.70
C PRO A 174 -10.52 -30.31 -17.51
N GLU A 175 -11.77 -30.43 -17.05
CA GLU A 175 -12.38 -29.57 -16.02
C GLU A 175 -11.47 -29.36 -14.78
N LYS A 176 -10.89 -30.46 -14.28
CA LYS A 176 -9.99 -30.44 -13.11
C LYS A 176 -8.61 -29.79 -13.35
N ARG A 177 -8.30 -29.44 -14.59
CA ARG A 177 -6.98 -28.87 -14.97
C ARG A 177 -7.08 -27.51 -15.70
N LYS A 178 -8.24 -26.88 -15.68
CA LYS A 178 -8.48 -25.59 -16.36
C LYS A 178 -7.79 -24.41 -15.68
N THR A 179 -7.46 -24.51 -14.39
CA THR A 179 -6.86 -23.41 -13.63
C THR A 179 -5.52 -22.94 -14.22
N ALA A 180 -4.64 -23.87 -14.62
CA ALA A 180 -3.34 -23.51 -15.20
C ALA A 180 -3.47 -22.75 -16.53
N PRO A 181 -4.18 -23.25 -17.57
CA PRO A 181 -4.36 -22.50 -18.82
C PRO A 181 -5.15 -21.20 -18.64
N ARG A 182 -6.06 -21.09 -17.65
CA ARG A 182 -6.71 -19.82 -17.32
C ARG A 182 -5.73 -18.79 -16.77
N LEU A 183 -4.81 -19.20 -15.90
CA LEU A 183 -3.77 -18.30 -15.41
C LEU A 183 -2.84 -17.81 -16.52
N GLU A 184 -2.50 -18.67 -17.49
CA GLU A 184 -1.73 -18.26 -18.65
C GLU A 184 -2.50 -17.25 -19.52
N LEU A 185 -3.80 -17.47 -19.75
CA LEU A 185 -4.67 -16.54 -20.45
C LEU A 185 -4.80 -15.20 -19.69
N ALA A 186 -4.90 -15.23 -18.36
CA ALA A 186 -4.93 -14.02 -17.54
C ALA A 186 -3.63 -13.21 -17.65
N LYS A 187 -2.47 -13.89 -17.63
CA LYS A 187 -1.16 -13.23 -17.86
C LYS A 187 -1.07 -12.58 -19.24
N PHE A 188 -1.58 -13.26 -20.26
CA PHE A 188 -1.66 -12.70 -21.61
C PHE A 188 -2.54 -11.45 -21.65
N PHE A 189 -3.72 -11.48 -21.07
CA PHE A 189 -4.60 -10.31 -21.01
C PHE A 189 -3.94 -9.16 -20.25
N LEU A 190 -3.30 -9.44 -19.12
CA LEU A 190 -2.61 -8.42 -18.34
C LEU A 190 -1.45 -7.78 -19.11
N ALA A 191 -0.63 -8.58 -19.78
CA ALA A 191 0.51 -8.11 -20.57
C ALA A 191 0.11 -7.23 -21.76
N ASN A 192 -1.11 -7.40 -22.27
CA ASN A 192 -1.65 -6.65 -23.41
C ASN A 192 -2.68 -5.58 -23.02
N ALA A 193 -2.73 -5.19 -21.74
CA ALA A 193 -3.60 -4.13 -21.18
C ALA A 193 -5.12 -4.43 -21.24
N TYR A 194 -5.51 -5.71 -21.27
CA TYR A 194 -6.91 -6.14 -21.18
C TYR A 194 -7.30 -6.39 -19.70
N ALA A 195 -7.32 -5.34 -18.90
CA ALA A 195 -7.55 -5.44 -17.45
C ALA A 195 -8.93 -6.04 -17.06
N PRO A 196 -10.06 -5.68 -17.70
CA PRO A 196 -11.37 -6.28 -17.39
C PRO A 196 -11.40 -7.79 -17.65
N GLU A 197 -10.84 -8.24 -18.78
CA GLU A 197 -10.77 -9.66 -19.17
C GLU A 197 -9.86 -10.44 -18.19
N THR A 198 -8.76 -9.83 -17.77
CA THR A 198 -7.87 -10.41 -16.75
C THR A 198 -8.63 -10.71 -15.47
N LEU A 199 -9.39 -9.73 -14.95
CA LEU A 199 -10.17 -9.88 -13.74
C LEU A 199 -11.23 -10.97 -13.87
N GLY A 200 -11.94 -11.03 -14.99
CA GLY A 200 -12.95 -12.06 -15.26
C GLY A 200 -12.36 -13.47 -15.24
N VAL A 201 -11.24 -13.68 -15.92
CA VAL A 201 -10.57 -15.00 -15.97
C VAL A 201 -10.02 -15.41 -14.61
N VAL A 202 -9.43 -14.47 -13.86
CA VAL A 202 -8.90 -14.74 -12.52
C VAL A 202 -10.02 -15.09 -11.53
N GLN A 203 -11.14 -14.36 -11.57
CA GLN A 203 -12.30 -14.67 -10.70
C GLN A 203 -12.83 -16.09 -10.94
N VAL A 204 -12.94 -16.50 -12.20
CA VAL A 204 -13.36 -17.87 -12.54
C VAL A 204 -12.32 -18.90 -12.05
N ALA A 205 -11.02 -18.61 -12.22
CA ALA A 205 -9.97 -19.51 -11.76
C ALA A 205 -9.97 -19.69 -10.22
N ILE A 206 -10.25 -18.61 -9.47
CA ILE A 206 -10.33 -18.65 -7.99
C ILE A 206 -11.58 -19.42 -7.54
N SER A 207 -12.72 -19.26 -8.20
CA SER A 207 -13.98 -19.93 -7.81
C SER A 207 -13.93 -21.47 -7.97
N GLU A 208 -12.95 -21.99 -8.68
CA GLU A 208 -12.75 -23.43 -8.90
C GLU A 208 -11.69 -24.06 -7.97
N ILE A 209 -11.04 -23.26 -7.15
CA ILE A 209 -10.12 -23.76 -6.11
C ILE A 209 -11.01 -24.23 -4.94
N PRO A 210 -10.97 -25.53 -4.57
CA PRO A 210 -11.80 -26.09 -3.52
C PRO A 210 -11.43 -25.54 -2.14
#